data_b995aecf26a2538a6c83b54ccd894c54
#
_entry.id   b995aecf26a2538a6c83b54ccd894c54
#
_cell.length_a   1.000
_cell.length_b   1.000
_cell.length_c   1.000
_cell.angle_alpha   90.00
_cell.angle_beta   90.00
_cell.angle_gamma   90.00
#
_symmetry.space_group_name_H-M   'P 1'
#
loop_
_entity.id
_entity.type
_entity.pdbx_description
1 polymer ?
#
loop_
_entity_poly.entity_id
_entity_poly.type
_entity_poly.pdbx_seq_one_letter_code
_entity_poly.pdbx_strand_id
1 'polypeptide(L)'
;MSTPLLIQALQGQTLSRPPVWFMRQAGRYLPEYRELRAKAPDFIAFCLNPEMAAEATLQPMRRFGFDAAIVFADILLIPGALGQKVWFEAGEGPRLGALPSVQSMADKAQQAGEALKAVGQTLSLVRAELEPERALIGFAGAPWTVATYMLDGEARTIGKGERAAARTYAYTNPELVAGLLDVLVESTAHYLKMQQDAGAQVLKIFESWAEGLPDDLFETLVLKPHQKLVARARELGVTVPLIGFPRGSAALAERYARECDVQGVALDTACPLDVGRRVQAIKPIQGALDPLLLRAGGDALDRRVDQLMEAWGQGPWIFNLGHGILPDVPIAHVEQVLKRIGAQ
;
A
#
# COMPACT_ATOMS: atom_id res chain seq x y z
N MET A 1 -22.97 15.38 -5.48
CA MET A 1 -22.46 14.20 -4.75
C MET A 1 -21.51 14.69 -3.68
N SER A 2 -21.58 14.16 -2.46
CA SER A 2 -20.66 14.55 -1.39
C SER A 2 -19.26 13.99 -1.65
N THR A 3 -18.22 14.77 -1.36
CA THR A 3 -16.82 14.29 -1.46
C THR A 3 -16.60 13.19 -0.41
N PRO A 4 -16.03 12.02 -0.76
CA PRO A 4 -15.73 10.95 0.20
C PRO A 4 -14.90 11.44 1.40
N LEU A 5 -15.19 10.94 2.60
CA LEU A 5 -14.50 11.37 3.85
C LEU A 5 -12.96 11.18 3.75
N LEU A 6 -12.50 10.11 3.08
CA LEU A 6 -11.08 9.88 2.86
C LEU A 6 -10.42 11.03 2.09
N ILE A 7 -11.08 11.53 1.05
CA ILE A 7 -10.58 12.64 0.24
C ILE A 7 -10.60 13.94 1.05
N GLN A 8 -11.66 14.20 1.81
CA GLN A 8 -11.73 15.37 2.70
C GLN A 8 -10.58 15.38 3.71
N ALA A 9 -10.28 14.22 4.34
CA ALA A 9 -9.14 14.10 5.25
C ALA A 9 -7.80 14.38 4.53
N LEU A 10 -7.61 13.88 3.29
CA LEU A 10 -6.42 14.15 2.49
C LEU A 10 -6.30 15.61 2.01
N GLN A 11 -7.40 16.34 2.00
CA GLN A 11 -7.45 17.80 1.77
C GLN A 11 -7.14 18.61 3.03
N GLY A 12 -6.77 17.95 4.14
CA GLY A 12 -6.42 18.60 5.40
C GLY A 12 -7.61 18.93 6.31
N GLN A 13 -8.80 18.40 6.03
CA GLN A 13 -9.98 18.63 6.87
C GLN A 13 -9.93 17.75 8.13
N THR A 14 -10.19 18.36 9.29
CA THR A 14 -10.52 17.62 10.52
C THR A 14 -11.99 17.26 10.49
N LEU A 15 -12.30 15.99 10.63
CA LEU A 15 -13.64 15.44 10.52
C LEU A 15 -14.18 15.05 11.91
N SER A 16 -15.51 14.92 12.05
CA SER A 16 -16.15 14.49 13.30
C SER A 16 -15.75 13.08 13.74
N ARG A 17 -15.36 12.23 12.80
CA ARG A 17 -14.66 10.96 12.99
C ARG A 17 -13.64 10.75 11.86
N PRO A 18 -12.56 10.01 12.09
CA PRO A 18 -11.65 9.67 11.00
C PRO A 18 -12.32 8.73 10.00
N PRO A 19 -12.10 8.90 8.67
CA PRO A 19 -12.43 7.86 7.71
C PRO A 19 -11.60 6.62 7.98
N VAL A 20 -12.18 5.44 7.73
CA VAL A 20 -11.56 4.16 8.06
C VAL A 20 -11.55 3.19 6.88
N TRP A 21 -10.41 2.56 6.70
CA TRP A 21 -10.21 1.36 5.87
C TRP A 21 -9.01 0.59 6.41
N PHE A 22 -8.86 -0.69 6.06
CA PHE A 22 -7.73 -1.48 6.54
C PHE A 22 -6.88 -2.03 5.40
N MET A 23 -5.56 -1.92 5.54
CA MET A 23 -4.63 -2.60 4.65
C MET A 23 -4.88 -4.11 4.68
N ARG A 24 -5.03 -4.72 3.48
CA ARG A 24 -5.41 -6.13 3.30
C ARG A 24 -6.83 -6.45 3.81
N GLN A 25 -7.76 -5.47 3.82
CA GLN A 25 -9.15 -5.66 4.23
C GLN A 25 -9.87 -6.76 3.41
N ALA A 26 -9.55 -6.94 2.14
CA ALA A 26 -9.85 -8.15 1.38
C ALA A 26 -8.78 -9.21 1.69
N GLY A 27 -9.11 -10.25 2.46
CA GLY A 27 -8.09 -11.15 2.94
C GLY A 27 -8.59 -12.42 3.60
N ARG A 28 -7.65 -13.30 3.93
CA ARG A 28 -7.91 -14.67 4.42
C ARG A 28 -8.69 -14.75 5.74
N TYR A 29 -8.81 -13.67 6.49
CA TYR A 29 -9.65 -13.64 7.70
C TYR A 29 -11.15 -13.70 7.37
N LEU A 30 -11.55 -13.32 6.12
CA LEU A 30 -12.92 -13.40 5.64
C LEU A 30 -13.22 -14.79 5.05
N PRO A 31 -14.29 -15.49 5.47
CA PRO A 31 -14.68 -16.77 4.90
C PRO A 31 -15.02 -16.65 3.40
N GLU A 32 -15.79 -15.64 2.99
CA GLU A 32 -16.16 -15.39 1.60
C GLU A 32 -14.94 -15.16 0.69
N TYR A 33 -13.89 -14.53 1.21
CA TYR A 33 -12.63 -14.38 0.48
C TYR A 33 -11.97 -15.74 0.25
N ARG A 34 -11.93 -16.61 1.27
CA ARG A 34 -11.32 -17.94 1.13
C ARG A 34 -12.06 -18.80 0.11
N GLU A 35 -13.40 -18.73 0.11
CA GLU A 35 -14.24 -19.42 -0.87
C GLU A 35 -13.99 -18.93 -2.30
N LEU A 36 -13.91 -17.61 -2.48
CA LEU A 36 -13.61 -17.00 -3.78
C LEU A 36 -12.19 -17.36 -4.25
N ARG A 37 -11.19 -17.23 -3.36
CA ARG A 37 -9.79 -17.55 -3.67
C ARG A 37 -9.57 -19.01 -4.10
N ALA A 38 -10.33 -19.94 -3.53
CA ALA A 38 -10.26 -21.36 -3.85
C ALA A 38 -10.69 -21.69 -5.29
N LYS A 39 -11.41 -20.79 -5.97
CA LYS A 39 -11.83 -20.95 -7.37
C LYS A 39 -10.75 -20.54 -8.37
N ALA A 40 -9.74 -19.78 -7.95
CA ALA A 40 -8.66 -19.35 -8.83
C ALA A 40 -7.50 -20.36 -8.84
N PRO A 41 -6.88 -20.63 -10.01
CA PRO A 41 -5.81 -21.61 -10.13
C PRO A 41 -4.56 -21.23 -9.30
N ASP A 42 -4.20 -19.95 -9.29
CA ASP A 42 -3.10 -19.40 -8.52
C ASP A 42 -3.38 -17.95 -8.09
N PHE A 43 -2.43 -17.33 -7.38
CA PHE A 43 -2.63 -16.00 -6.85
C PHE A 43 -2.49 -14.88 -7.90
N ILE A 44 -1.60 -15.06 -8.88
CA ILE A 44 -1.43 -14.09 -9.98
C ILE A 44 -2.67 -14.11 -10.89
N ALA A 45 -3.16 -15.30 -11.24
CA ALA A 45 -4.38 -15.45 -12.01
C ALA A 45 -5.60 -14.83 -11.28
N PHE A 46 -5.65 -14.95 -9.94
CA PHE A 46 -6.68 -14.29 -9.13
C PHE A 46 -6.61 -12.76 -9.24
N CYS A 47 -5.41 -12.17 -9.09
CA CYS A 47 -5.20 -10.73 -9.21
C CYS A 47 -5.49 -10.19 -10.62
N LEU A 48 -5.28 -11.01 -11.65
CA LEU A 48 -5.47 -10.62 -13.06
C LEU A 48 -6.83 -11.06 -13.64
N ASN A 49 -7.73 -11.59 -12.81
CA ASN A 49 -9.12 -11.83 -13.19
C ASN A 49 -9.98 -10.66 -12.67
N PRO A 50 -10.48 -9.78 -13.56
CA PRO A 50 -11.16 -8.55 -13.14
C PRO A 50 -12.40 -8.78 -12.28
N GLU A 51 -13.24 -9.78 -12.62
CA GLU A 51 -14.47 -10.07 -11.90
C GLU A 51 -14.18 -10.64 -10.51
N MET A 52 -13.22 -11.56 -10.39
CA MET A 52 -12.85 -12.13 -9.09
C MET A 52 -12.15 -11.09 -8.20
N ALA A 53 -11.28 -10.27 -8.75
CA ALA A 53 -10.59 -9.22 -8.01
C ALA A 53 -11.56 -8.10 -7.58
N ALA A 54 -12.56 -7.75 -8.41
CA ALA A 54 -13.62 -6.82 -8.05
C ALA A 54 -14.49 -7.36 -6.91
N GLU A 55 -14.93 -8.62 -7.01
CA GLU A 55 -15.68 -9.28 -5.93
C GLU A 55 -14.88 -9.28 -4.63
N ALA A 56 -13.58 -9.68 -4.66
CA ALA A 56 -12.73 -9.65 -3.47
C ALA A 56 -12.62 -8.23 -2.87
N THR A 57 -12.53 -7.21 -3.71
CA THR A 57 -12.46 -5.80 -3.29
C THR A 57 -13.74 -5.35 -2.58
N LEU A 58 -14.91 -5.79 -3.05
CA LEU A 58 -16.21 -5.37 -2.54
C LEU A 58 -16.68 -6.15 -1.29
N GLN A 59 -16.18 -7.36 -1.06
CA GLN A 59 -16.56 -8.17 0.10
C GLN A 59 -16.43 -7.43 1.44
N PRO A 60 -15.28 -6.82 1.80
CA PRO A 60 -15.16 -6.07 3.05
C PRO A 60 -16.02 -4.80 3.09
N MET A 61 -16.32 -4.20 1.93
CA MET A 61 -17.19 -3.03 1.84
C MET A 61 -18.63 -3.41 2.23
N ARG A 62 -19.13 -4.49 1.67
CA ARG A 62 -20.49 -5.01 2.01
C ARG A 62 -20.59 -5.49 3.45
N ARG A 63 -19.53 -6.07 4.00
CA ARG A 63 -19.52 -6.59 5.38
C ARG A 63 -19.42 -5.50 6.42
N PHE A 64 -18.48 -4.57 6.25
CA PHE A 64 -18.10 -3.62 7.31
C PHE A 64 -18.50 -2.18 7.04
N GLY A 65 -18.84 -1.83 5.82
CA GLY A 65 -19.15 -0.46 5.46
C GLY A 65 -17.97 0.51 5.58
N PHE A 66 -16.75 0.08 5.30
CA PHE A 66 -15.56 0.95 5.29
C PHE A 66 -15.75 2.20 4.42
N ASP A 67 -15.03 3.29 4.73
CA ASP A 67 -15.10 4.55 3.98
C ASP A 67 -14.32 4.50 2.66
N ALA A 68 -13.48 3.48 2.46
CA ALA A 68 -12.76 3.29 1.21
C ALA A 68 -12.55 1.81 0.87
N ALA A 69 -12.69 1.49 -0.42
CA ALA A 69 -12.25 0.25 -1.01
C ALA A 69 -10.81 0.41 -1.51
N ILE A 70 -9.95 -0.57 -1.27
CA ILE A 70 -8.65 -0.68 -1.95
C ILE A 70 -8.71 -1.84 -2.94
N VAL A 71 -8.35 -1.58 -4.20
CA VAL A 71 -8.38 -2.61 -5.25
C VAL A 71 -7.60 -3.86 -4.83
N PHE A 72 -8.16 -5.03 -5.09
CA PHE A 72 -7.45 -6.28 -4.87
C PHE A 72 -6.46 -6.54 -6.01
N ALA A 73 -5.18 -6.46 -5.70
CA ALA A 73 -4.04 -6.67 -6.60
C ALA A 73 -2.80 -7.03 -5.78
N ASP A 74 -1.64 -7.14 -6.44
CA ASP A 74 -0.36 -7.38 -5.77
C ASP A 74 0.75 -6.45 -6.28
N ILE A 75 1.66 -6.06 -5.38
CA ILE A 75 2.80 -5.18 -5.71
C ILE A 75 3.80 -5.83 -6.69
N LEU A 76 3.81 -7.17 -6.78
CA LEU A 76 4.72 -7.93 -7.63
C LEU A 76 4.18 -8.15 -9.06
N LEU A 77 3.04 -7.56 -9.40
CA LEU A 77 2.58 -7.53 -10.79
C LEU A 77 3.51 -6.70 -11.69
N ILE A 78 4.13 -5.64 -11.16
CA ILE A 78 5.12 -4.83 -11.91
C ILE A 78 6.32 -5.65 -12.37
N PRO A 79 7.05 -6.42 -11.52
CA PRO A 79 8.08 -7.33 -11.99
C PRO A 79 7.63 -8.27 -13.11
N GLY A 80 6.41 -8.82 -12.99
CA GLY A 80 5.80 -9.65 -14.04
C GLY A 80 5.64 -8.91 -15.36
N ALA A 81 5.11 -7.68 -15.33
CA ALA A 81 4.97 -6.82 -16.51
C ALA A 81 6.33 -6.47 -17.15
N LEU A 82 7.37 -6.35 -16.34
CA LEU A 82 8.74 -6.11 -16.79
C LEU A 82 9.46 -7.37 -17.29
N GLY A 83 8.82 -8.55 -17.20
CA GLY A 83 9.31 -9.81 -17.75
C GLY A 83 10.06 -10.69 -16.75
N GLN A 84 10.08 -10.36 -15.46
CA GLN A 84 10.57 -11.28 -14.43
C GLN A 84 9.48 -12.30 -14.08
N LYS A 85 9.81 -13.59 -14.05
CA LYS A 85 8.86 -14.62 -13.64
C LYS A 85 8.48 -14.43 -12.17
N VAL A 86 7.19 -14.41 -11.87
CA VAL A 86 6.64 -14.30 -10.51
C VAL A 86 5.67 -15.44 -10.27
N TRP A 87 5.80 -16.12 -9.13
CA TRP A 87 4.83 -17.14 -8.69
C TRP A 87 4.73 -17.15 -7.16
N PHE A 88 3.72 -17.85 -6.64
CA PHE A 88 3.50 -17.95 -5.20
C PHE A 88 3.52 -19.42 -4.78
N GLU A 89 4.35 -19.75 -3.81
CA GLU A 89 4.38 -21.09 -3.21
C GLU A 89 3.52 -21.13 -1.93
N ALA A 90 2.75 -22.21 -1.79
CA ALA A 90 1.88 -22.38 -0.65
C ALA A 90 2.70 -22.42 0.66
N GLY A 91 2.38 -21.52 1.61
CA GLY A 91 3.08 -21.40 2.89
C GLY A 91 4.41 -20.62 2.85
N GLU A 92 4.98 -20.37 1.67
CA GLU A 92 6.29 -19.72 1.54
C GLU A 92 6.22 -18.27 1.02
N GLY A 93 5.12 -17.90 0.36
CA GLY A 93 4.89 -16.57 -0.22
C GLY A 93 5.46 -16.40 -1.64
N PRO A 94 5.74 -15.18 -2.07
CA PRO A 94 6.16 -14.89 -3.44
C PRO A 94 7.58 -15.38 -3.75
N ARG A 95 7.76 -15.85 -4.98
CA ARG A 95 9.04 -16.25 -5.58
C ARG A 95 9.23 -15.49 -6.89
N LEU A 96 10.45 -15.07 -7.15
CA LEU A 96 10.83 -14.40 -8.40
C LEU A 96 11.99 -15.16 -9.03
N GLY A 97 11.93 -15.30 -10.35
CA GLY A 97 13.00 -15.89 -11.14
C GLY A 97 14.19 -14.93 -11.34
N ALA A 98 15.10 -15.31 -12.22
CA ALA A 98 16.27 -14.50 -12.54
C ALA A 98 15.87 -13.06 -12.93
N LEU A 99 16.66 -12.09 -12.45
CA LEU A 99 16.47 -10.67 -12.76
C LEU A 99 16.76 -10.43 -14.25
N PRO A 100 15.81 -9.90 -15.04
CA PRO A 100 16.09 -9.48 -16.41
C PRO A 100 17.11 -8.33 -16.43
N SER A 101 17.75 -8.10 -17.57
CA SER A 101 18.64 -6.94 -17.70
C SER A 101 17.85 -5.63 -17.55
N VAL A 102 18.48 -4.61 -16.95
CA VAL A 102 17.88 -3.27 -16.78
C VAL A 102 17.37 -2.72 -18.12
N GLN A 103 18.14 -2.90 -19.21
CA GLN A 103 17.73 -2.46 -20.55
C GLN A 103 16.45 -3.16 -21.02
N SER A 104 16.36 -4.49 -20.88
CA SER A 104 15.16 -5.25 -21.28
C SER A 104 13.91 -4.84 -20.48
N MET A 105 14.10 -4.44 -19.22
CA MET A 105 13.00 -3.93 -18.40
C MET A 105 12.62 -2.50 -18.77
N ALA A 106 13.62 -1.64 -19.07
CA ALA A 106 13.41 -0.26 -19.50
C ALA A 106 12.55 -0.19 -20.79
N ASP A 107 12.78 -1.11 -21.73
CA ASP A 107 12.02 -1.21 -22.99
C ASP A 107 10.51 -1.50 -22.76
N LYS A 108 10.15 -2.03 -21.59
CA LYS A 108 8.77 -2.39 -21.19
C LYS A 108 8.15 -1.40 -20.22
N ALA A 109 8.95 -0.55 -19.58
CA ALA A 109 8.51 0.25 -18.44
C ALA A 109 7.28 1.13 -18.76
N GLN A 110 7.28 1.82 -19.90
CA GLN A 110 6.17 2.67 -20.32
C GLN A 110 4.89 1.90 -20.66
N GLN A 111 5.00 0.60 -20.92
CA GLN A 111 3.87 -0.27 -21.27
C GLN A 111 3.28 -0.98 -20.04
N ALA A 112 3.82 -0.74 -18.83
CA ALA A 112 3.39 -1.44 -17.62
C ALA A 112 1.89 -1.23 -17.32
N GLY A 113 1.35 -0.05 -17.57
CA GLY A 113 -0.09 0.21 -17.44
C GLY A 113 -0.94 -0.66 -18.37
N GLU A 114 -0.57 -0.77 -19.63
CA GLU A 114 -1.28 -1.62 -20.61
C GLU A 114 -1.10 -3.11 -20.28
N ALA A 115 0.10 -3.54 -19.91
CA ALA A 115 0.36 -4.91 -19.50
C ALA A 115 -0.48 -5.35 -18.29
N LEU A 116 -0.86 -4.41 -17.44
CA LEU A 116 -1.66 -4.63 -16.23
C LEU A 116 -3.10 -4.08 -16.33
N LYS A 117 -3.62 -3.92 -17.54
CA LYS A 117 -4.99 -3.41 -17.80
C LYS A 117 -6.10 -4.21 -17.09
N ALA A 118 -5.87 -5.47 -16.76
CA ALA A 118 -6.82 -6.27 -15.98
C ALA A 118 -7.11 -5.63 -14.61
N VAL A 119 -6.10 -5.01 -13.96
CA VAL A 119 -6.30 -4.26 -12.72
C VAL A 119 -7.13 -2.99 -12.97
N GLY A 120 -6.95 -2.33 -14.13
CA GLY A 120 -7.80 -1.22 -14.54
C GLY A 120 -9.25 -1.65 -14.74
N GLN A 121 -9.49 -2.79 -15.38
CA GLN A 121 -10.83 -3.37 -15.51
C GLN A 121 -11.45 -3.67 -14.13
N THR A 122 -10.67 -4.23 -13.20
CA THR A 122 -11.10 -4.43 -11.81
C THR A 122 -11.55 -3.11 -11.17
N LEU A 123 -10.74 -2.05 -11.28
CA LEU A 123 -11.09 -0.72 -10.74
C LEU A 123 -12.38 -0.17 -11.34
N SER A 124 -12.57 -0.30 -12.64
CA SER A 124 -13.79 0.16 -13.32
C SER A 124 -15.03 -0.60 -12.85
N LEU A 125 -14.94 -1.93 -12.68
CA LEU A 125 -16.02 -2.76 -12.12
C LEU A 125 -16.36 -2.34 -10.69
N VAL A 126 -15.34 -2.21 -9.83
CA VAL A 126 -15.55 -1.76 -8.44
C VAL A 126 -16.16 -0.35 -8.39
N ARG A 127 -15.68 0.60 -9.21
CA ARG A 127 -16.22 1.97 -9.21
C ARG A 127 -17.68 2.00 -9.61
N ALA A 128 -18.11 1.13 -10.52
CA ALA A 128 -19.51 1.05 -10.97
C ALA A 128 -20.46 0.58 -9.86
N GLU A 129 -19.99 -0.27 -8.92
CA GLU A 129 -20.80 -0.83 -7.83
C GLU A 129 -20.64 -0.07 -6.50
N LEU A 130 -19.49 0.60 -6.30
CA LEU A 130 -19.19 1.24 -5.02
C LEU A 130 -20.00 2.55 -4.86
N GLU A 131 -20.57 2.76 -3.68
CA GLU A 131 -21.35 3.97 -3.39
C GLU A 131 -20.49 5.23 -3.60
N PRO A 132 -21.08 6.35 -4.08
CA PRO A 132 -20.35 7.59 -4.40
C PRO A 132 -19.61 8.20 -3.20
N GLU A 133 -20.08 7.97 -1.99
CA GLU A 133 -19.51 8.44 -0.72
C GLU A 133 -18.27 7.66 -0.29
N ARG A 134 -18.00 6.51 -0.92
CA ARG A 134 -16.85 5.64 -0.65
C ARG A 134 -15.74 5.94 -1.64
N ALA A 135 -14.53 6.13 -1.13
CA ALA A 135 -13.37 6.33 -2.00
C ALA A 135 -12.87 4.99 -2.57
N LEU A 136 -12.38 5.01 -3.81
CA LEU A 136 -11.68 3.89 -4.43
C LEU A 136 -10.18 4.18 -4.44
N ILE A 137 -9.40 3.29 -3.81
CA ILE A 137 -7.95 3.39 -3.69
C ILE A 137 -7.29 2.43 -4.68
N GLY A 138 -6.44 2.97 -5.55
CA GLY A 138 -5.44 2.22 -6.28
C GLY A 138 -4.12 2.18 -5.51
N PHE A 139 -3.21 1.27 -5.86
CA PHE A 139 -1.92 1.22 -5.18
C PHE A 139 -0.81 0.60 -6.03
N ALA A 140 0.43 0.82 -5.59
CA ALA A 140 1.62 0.15 -6.10
C ALA A 140 2.63 -0.10 -4.97
N GLY A 141 3.52 -1.07 -5.18
CA GLY A 141 4.75 -1.16 -4.42
C GLY A 141 5.68 -0.01 -4.77
N ALA A 142 6.35 0.55 -3.77
CA ALA A 142 7.38 1.56 -3.98
C ALA A 142 8.61 0.96 -4.67
N PRO A 143 9.40 1.77 -5.38
CA PRO A 143 10.53 1.27 -6.16
C PRO A 143 11.51 0.40 -5.35
N TRP A 144 11.92 0.83 -4.15
CA TRP A 144 12.84 0.02 -3.33
C TRP A 144 12.18 -1.27 -2.82
N THR A 145 10.93 -1.21 -2.37
CA THR A 145 10.21 -2.43 -1.97
C THR A 145 10.16 -3.46 -3.09
N VAL A 146 9.82 -3.05 -4.30
CA VAL A 146 9.77 -3.96 -5.46
C VAL A 146 11.17 -4.45 -5.82
N ALA A 147 12.17 -3.55 -5.85
CA ALA A 147 13.55 -3.90 -6.10
C ALA A 147 14.09 -4.96 -5.14
N THR A 148 13.75 -4.87 -3.82
CA THR A 148 14.20 -5.89 -2.85
C THR A 148 13.70 -7.28 -3.19
N TYR A 149 12.44 -7.42 -3.62
CA TYR A 149 11.92 -8.71 -4.07
C TYR A 149 12.60 -9.19 -5.35
N MET A 150 12.85 -8.29 -6.30
CA MET A 150 13.49 -8.63 -7.58
C MET A 150 14.95 -9.07 -7.38
N LEU A 151 15.69 -8.39 -6.50
CA LEU A 151 17.10 -8.68 -6.20
C LEU A 151 17.27 -9.90 -5.30
N ASP A 152 16.39 -10.09 -4.31
CA ASP A 152 16.44 -11.26 -3.44
C ASP A 152 16.09 -12.56 -4.19
N GLY A 153 15.28 -12.48 -5.24
CA GLY A 153 14.95 -13.55 -6.19
C GLY A 153 14.91 -14.95 -5.59
N GLU A 154 15.71 -15.85 -6.13
CA GLU A 154 15.90 -17.22 -5.64
C GLU A 154 16.80 -17.31 -4.38
N ALA A 155 17.57 -16.25 -4.06
CA ALA A 155 18.58 -16.25 -3.00
C ALA A 155 17.99 -16.08 -1.58
N ARG A 156 16.79 -16.56 -1.32
CA ARG A 156 16.05 -16.43 -0.05
C ARG A 156 16.70 -17.06 1.19
N THR A 157 17.89 -17.59 1.09
CA THR A 157 18.55 -18.33 2.18
C THR A 157 19.41 -17.47 3.10
N ILE A 158 19.69 -16.22 2.76
CA ILE A 158 20.56 -15.35 3.56
C ILE A 158 19.73 -14.22 4.19
N GLY A 159 19.56 -14.25 5.52
CA GLY A 159 18.95 -13.16 6.29
C GLY A 159 17.42 -13.08 6.18
N LYS A 160 16.70 -14.11 6.66
CA LYS A 160 15.24 -14.04 6.84
C LYS A 160 14.89 -12.82 7.70
N GLY A 161 14.32 -11.78 7.08
CA GLY A 161 13.75 -10.62 7.78
C GLY A 161 14.31 -9.25 7.41
N GLU A 162 15.59 -9.11 7.02
CA GLU A 162 16.21 -7.80 6.85
C GLU A 162 16.50 -7.39 5.40
N ARG A 163 16.08 -8.19 4.42
CA ARG A 163 16.47 -7.95 3.01
C ARG A 163 17.98 -7.77 2.83
N ALA A 164 18.76 -8.55 3.58
CA ALA A 164 20.22 -8.40 3.66
C ALA A 164 20.90 -8.54 2.28
N ALA A 165 20.40 -9.45 1.44
CA ALA A 165 20.95 -9.63 0.09
C ALA A 165 20.76 -8.37 -0.76
N ALA A 166 19.53 -7.82 -0.84
CA ALA A 166 19.26 -6.61 -1.61
C ALA A 166 20.02 -5.39 -1.06
N ARG A 167 20.12 -5.24 0.27
CA ARG A 167 20.90 -4.16 0.89
C ARG A 167 22.40 -4.28 0.61
N THR A 168 22.95 -5.49 0.76
CA THR A 168 24.38 -5.73 0.40
C THR A 168 24.60 -5.42 -1.06
N TYR A 169 23.67 -5.84 -1.93
CA TYR A 169 23.77 -5.58 -3.35
C TYR A 169 23.71 -4.07 -3.68
N ALA A 170 22.92 -3.30 -2.95
CA ALA A 170 22.85 -1.84 -3.11
C ALA A 170 24.20 -1.16 -2.77
N TYR A 171 24.94 -1.67 -1.78
CA TYR A 171 26.28 -1.16 -1.46
C TYR A 171 27.33 -1.55 -2.49
N THR A 172 27.24 -2.77 -3.04
CA THR A 172 28.28 -3.31 -3.92
C THR A 172 28.05 -2.99 -5.40
N ASN A 173 26.80 -2.70 -5.79
CA ASN A 173 26.40 -2.43 -7.17
C ASN A 173 25.45 -1.21 -7.26
N PRO A 174 25.83 -0.04 -6.74
CA PRO A 174 24.93 1.11 -6.60
C PRO A 174 24.39 1.60 -7.94
N GLU A 175 25.18 1.58 -9.01
CA GLU A 175 24.76 2.02 -10.34
C GLU A 175 23.66 1.11 -10.93
N LEU A 176 23.81 -0.22 -10.78
CA LEU A 176 22.80 -1.16 -11.25
C LEU A 176 21.49 -0.98 -10.47
N VAL A 177 21.57 -0.82 -9.14
CA VAL A 177 20.39 -0.58 -8.30
C VAL A 177 19.73 0.75 -8.67
N ALA A 178 20.51 1.81 -8.90
CA ALA A 178 19.96 3.09 -9.37
C ALA A 178 19.22 2.94 -10.71
N GLY A 179 19.80 2.23 -11.66
CA GLY A 179 19.15 1.95 -12.95
C GLY A 179 17.87 1.11 -12.81
N LEU A 180 17.87 0.11 -11.93
CA LEU A 180 16.67 -0.66 -11.61
C LEU A 180 15.59 0.21 -10.98
N LEU A 181 15.94 1.08 -10.03
CA LEU A 181 15.00 1.99 -9.39
C LEU A 181 14.39 2.98 -10.39
N ASP A 182 15.17 3.51 -11.34
CA ASP A 182 14.66 4.40 -12.38
C ASP A 182 13.66 3.68 -13.32
N VAL A 183 13.92 2.42 -13.69
CA VAL A 183 12.94 1.59 -14.43
C VAL A 183 11.66 1.37 -13.62
N LEU A 184 11.79 1.10 -12.31
CA LEU A 184 10.63 0.90 -11.43
C LEU A 184 9.84 2.19 -11.22
N VAL A 185 10.50 3.35 -11.15
CA VAL A 185 9.85 4.67 -11.14
C VAL A 185 8.99 4.84 -12.39
N GLU A 186 9.56 4.64 -13.58
CA GLU A 186 8.84 4.81 -14.85
C GLU A 186 7.66 3.84 -14.96
N SER A 187 7.88 2.56 -14.74
CA SER A 187 6.82 1.54 -14.85
C SER A 187 5.70 1.75 -13.82
N THR A 188 6.05 2.10 -12.58
CA THR A 188 5.06 2.36 -11.53
C THR A 188 4.28 3.63 -11.80
N ALA A 189 4.89 4.69 -12.34
CA ALA A 189 4.18 5.92 -12.71
C ALA A 189 3.11 5.66 -13.78
N HIS A 190 3.43 4.91 -14.84
CA HIS A 190 2.46 4.49 -15.86
C HIS A 190 1.34 3.61 -15.28
N TYR A 191 1.68 2.70 -14.37
CA TYR A 191 0.70 1.86 -13.69
C TYR A 191 -0.24 2.67 -12.79
N LEU A 192 0.27 3.66 -12.04
CA LEU A 192 -0.56 4.56 -11.23
C LEU A 192 -1.47 5.45 -12.10
N LYS A 193 -0.96 5.93 -13.23
CA LYS A 193 -1.77 6.69 -14.19
C LYS A 193 -2.93 5.86 -14.72
N MET A 194 -2.67 4.63 -15.15
CA MET A 194 -3.72 3.71 -15.61
C MET A 194 -4.77 3.46 -14.52
N GLN A 195 -4.36 3.29 -13.25
CA GLN A 195 -5.31 3.10 -12.15
C GLN A 195 -6.21 4.32 -11.92
N GLN A 196 -5.66 5.54 -11.98
CA GLN A 196 -6.47 6.75 -11.93
C GLN A 196 -7.47 6.81 -13.08
N ASP A 197 -7.02 6.55 -14.32
CA ASP A 197 -7.88 6.59 -15.50
C ASP A 197 -9.01 5.55 -15.43
N ALA A 198 -8.78 4.45 -14.73
CA ALA A 198 -9.76 3.40 -14.49
C ALA A 198 -10.70 3.69 -13.29
N GLY A 199 -10.57 4.85 -12.63
CA GLY A 199 -11.50 5.29 -11.60
C GLY A 199 -10.96 5.32 -10.16
N ALA A 200 -9.67 5.04 -9.93
CA ALA A 200 -9.08 5.25 -8.62
C ALA A 200 -9.09 6.75 -8.25
N GLN A 201 -9.58 7.08 -7.06
CA GLN A 201 -9.71 8.45 -6.55
C GLN A 201 -8.59 8.82 -5.56
N VAL A 202 -7.86 7.84 -5.08
CA VAL A 202 -6.67 7.96 -4.23
C VAL A 202 -5.68 6.89 -4.67
N LEU A 203 -4.40 7.19 -4.65
CA LEU A 203 -3.35 6.21 -4.94
C LEU A 203 -2.43 6.05 -3.73
N LYS A 204 -2.01 4.81 -3.45
CA LYS A 204 -1.13 4.51 -2.32
C LYS A 204 0.16 3.84 -2.77
N ILE A 205 1.29 4.32 -2.24
CA ILE A 205 2.63 3.81 -2.51
C ILE A 205 3.13 3.09 -1.26
N PHE A 206 3.31 1.76 -1.35
CA PHE A 206 3.75 0.92 -0.25
C PHE A 206 5.26 0.71 -0.26
N GLU A 207 5.97 1.43 0.61
CA GLU A 207 7.38 1.16 0.91
C GLU A 207 7.49 0.30 2.17
N SER A 208 7.46 -1.01 1.99
CA SER A 208 7.42 -1.98 3.09
C SER A 208 8.79 -2.30 3.69
N TRP A 209 9.88 -1.89 3.05
CA TRP A 209 11.25 -2.27 3.40
C TRP A 209 12.18 -1.06 3.63
N ALA A 210 11.62 0.06 4.10
CA ALA A 210 12.41 1.20 4.57
C ALA A 210 13.01 0.96 5.97
N GLU A 211 12.51 -0.06 6.70
CA GLU A 211 12.95 -0.42 8.04
C GLU A 211 14.44 -0.74 8.11
N GLY A 212 15.12 -0.14 9.09
CA GLY A 212 16.53 -0.40 9.39
C GLY A 212 17.52 0.13 8.35
N LEU A 213 17.09 0.95 7.38
CA LEU A 213 18.01 1.64 6.48
C LEU A 213 18.74 2.77 7.22
N PRO A 214 20.06 2.91 7.08
CA PRO A 214 20.76 4.10 7.50
C PRO A 214 20.33 5.32 6.65
N ASP A 215 20.58 6.51 7.13
CA ASP A 215 20.06 7.76 6.57
C ASP A 215 20.41 7.97 5.09
N ASP A 216 21.66 7.66 4.70
CA ASP A 216 22.15 7.75 3.33
C ASP A 216 21.46 6.76 2.38
N LEU A 217 21.23 5.52 2.83
CA LEU A 217 20.45 4.55 2.07
C LEU A 217 18.95 4.89 2.03
N PHE A 218 18.39 5.39 3.13
CA PHE A 218 17.01 5.87 3.09
C PHE A 218 16.83 6.99 2.06
N GLU A 219 17.78 7.94 2.00
CA GLU A 219 17.75 8.99 0.99
C GLU A 219 17.81 8.43 -0.44
N THR A 220 18.77 7.54 -0.70
CA THR A 220 19.06 7.07 -2.07
C THR A 220 18.09 5.99 -2.56
N LEU A 221 17.60 5.13 -1.67
CA LEU A 221 16.75 3.98 -2.04
C LEU A 221 15.26 4.24 -1.82
N VAL A 222 14.89 5.15 -0.91
CA VAL A 222 13.49 5.43 -0.57
C VAL A 222 13.10 6.84 -0.98
N LEU A 223 13.69 7.87 -0.37
CA LEU A 223 13.20 9.25 -0.50
C LEU A 223 13.31 9.76 -1.94
N LYS A 224 14.51 9.71 -2.55
CA LYS A 224 14.71 10.15 -3.94
C LYS A 224 13.89 9.37 -4.96
N PRO A 225 13.81 8.02 -4.92
CA PRO A 225 12.92 7.28 -5.81
C PRO A 225 11.44 7.62 -5.62
N HIS A 226 10.96 7.87 -4.39
CA HIS A 226 9.59 8.34 -4.17
C HIS A 226 9.34 9.73 -4.76
N GLN A 227 10.28 10.67 -4.57
CA GLN A 227 10.20 12.01 -5.18
C GLN A 227 10.11 11.92 -6.70
N LYS A 228 11.00 11.12 -7.32
CA LYS A 228 10.99 10.86 -8.78
C LYS A 228 9.66 10.24 -9.21
N LEU A 229 9.16 9.23 -8.49
CA LEU A 229 7.90 8.56 -8.81
C LEU A 229 6.72 9.52 -8.78
N VAL A 230 6.62 10.31 -7.72
CA VAL A 230 5.53 11.31 -7.59
C VAL A 230 5.62 12.35 -8.70
N ALA A 231 6.81 12.91 -8.95
CA ALA A 231 7.02 13.86 -10.04
C ALA A 231 6.63 13.26 -11.39
N ARG A 232 7.11 12.06 -11.70
CA ARG A 232 6.82 11.37 -12.95
C ARG A 232 5.32 11.06 -13.12
N ALA A 233 4.66 10.60 -12.06
CA ALA A 233 3.22 10.38 -12.07
C ALA A 233 2.45 11.70 -12.36
N ARG A 234 2.87 12.84 -11.77
CA ARG A 234 2.29 14.15 -12.04
C ARG A 234 2.51 14.59 -13.50
N GLU A 235 3.70 14.39 -14.04
CA GLU A 235 3.99 14.65 -15.48
C GLU A 235 3.08 13.83 -16.41
N LEU A 236 2.76 12.60 -16.06
CA LEU A 236 1.84 11.73 -16.79
C LEU A 236 0.36 12.13 -16.60
N GLY A 237 0.07 13.13 -15.77
CA GLY A 237 -1.28 13.63 -15.53
C GLY A 237 -2.02 12.94 -14.37
N VAL A 238 -1.32 12.34 -13.41
CA VAL A 238 -1.95 11.90 -12.15
C VAL A 238 -2.29 13.13 -11.32
N THR A 239 -3.57 13.33 -11.01
CA THR A 239 -4.09 14.48 -10.26
C THR A 239 -4.68 14.10 -8.91
N VAL A 240 -5.04 12.83 -8.72
CA VAL A 240 -5.61 12.34 -7.46
C VAL A 240 -4.58 12.36 -6.32
N PRO A 241 -5.03 12.43 -5.05
CA PRO A 241 -4.14 12.38 -3.89
C PRO A 241 -3.29 11.09 -3.84
N LEU A 242 -2.04 11.24 -3.43
CA LEU A 242 -1.09 10.15 -3.19
C LEU A 242 -0.85 10.00 -1.68
N ILE A 243 -0.85 8.77 -1.17
CA ILE A 243 -0.45 8.43 0.20
C ILE A 243 0.85 7.63 0.13
N GLY A 244 1.92 8.14 0.71
CA GLY A 244 3.18 7.41 0.87
C GLY A 244 3.21 6.62 2.18
N PHE A 245 3.83 5.45 2.18
CA PHE A 245 3.98 4.62 3.38
C PHE A 245 5.40 4.09 3.54
N PRO A 246 6.35 4.89 4.04
CA PRO A 246 7.72 4.45 4.36
C PRO A 246 7.71 3.69 5.69
N ARG A 247 7.28 2.42 5.66
CA ARG A 247 7.13 1.57 6.84
C ARG A 247 8.48 1.32 7.53
N GLY A 248 8.49 1.41 8.86
CA GLY A 248 9.68 1.17 9.68
C GLY A 248 10.66 2.33 9.77
N SER A 249 10.28 3.50 9.27
CA SER A 249 11.13 4.70 9.25
C SER A 249 10.57 5.86 10.11
N ALA A 250 10.00 5.57 11.28
CA ALA A 250 9.39 6.58 12.14
C ALA A 250 10.33 7.76 12.46
N ALA A 251 11.63 7.51 12.63
CA ALA A 251 12.64 8.55 12.88
C ALA A 251 12.79 9.53 11.69
N LEU A 252 12.46 9.11 10.48
CA LEU A 252 12.58 9.87 9.23
C LEU A 252 11.21 10.33 8.67
N ALA A 253 10.12 10.03 9.38
CA ALA A 253 8.76 10.32 8.93
C ALA A 253 8.50 11.81 8.70
N GLU A 254 9.03 12.70 9.56
CA GLU A 254 8.91 14.15 9.38
C GLU A 254 9.70 14.62 8.15
N ARG A 255 10.91 14.11 7.94
CA ARG A 255 11.73 14.41 6.76
C ARG A 255 10.99 13.96 5.49
N TYR A 256 10.48 12.73 5.47
CA TYR A 256 9.68 12.21 4.35
C TYR A 256 8.44 13.09 4.08
N ALA A 257 7.72 13.49 5.13
CA ALA A 257 6.54 14.35 4.98
C ALA A 257 6.85 15.72 4.40
N ARG A 258 8.02 16.30 4.73
CA ARG A 258 8.44 17.60 4.20
C ARG A 258 8.94 17.54 2.76
N GLU A 259 9.70 16.49 2.43
CA GLU A 259 10.46 16.43 1.19
C GLU A 259 9.76 15.64 0.06
N CYS A 260 8.82 14.73 0.38
CA CYS A 260 8.08 14.00 -0.64
C CYS A 260 6.72 14.65 -0.91
N ASP A 261 6.38 14.93 -2.18
CA ASP A 261 5.13 15.60 -2.57
C ASP A 261 3.92 14.66 -2.63
N VAL A 262 3.71 13.91 -1.54
CA VAL A 262 2.48 13.14 -1.30
C VAL A 262 1.48 13.95 -0.49
N GLN A 263 0.18 13.68 -0.61
CA GLN A 263 -0.87 14.38 0.12
C GLN A 263 -1.16 13.78 1.49
N GLY A 264 -0.68 12.57 1.75
CA GLY A 264 -0.79 11.93 3.07
C GLY A 264 0.39 11.01 3.36
N VAL A 265 0.72 10.84 4.63
CA VAL A 265 1.78 9.93 5.08
C VAL A 265 1.19 8.85 5.97
N ALA A 266 1.36 7.58 5.60
CA ALA A 266 0.98 6.49 6.46
C ALA A 266 2.11 6.17 7.46
N LEU A 267 1.71 5.89 8.68
CA LEU A 267 2.57 5.58 9.81
C LEU A 267 2.36 4.12 10.21
N ASP A 268 3.42 3.45 10.61
CA ASP A 268 3.35 2.06 11.06
C ASP A 268 3.12 1.93 12.57
N THR A 269 2.97 0.69 13.03
CA THR A 269 2.72 0.33 14.44
C THR A 269 3.78 0.88 15.40
N ALA A 270 5.04 0.99 14.96
CA ALA A 270 6.15 1.42 15.80
C ALA A 270 6.27 2.95 15.92
N CYS A 271 5.45 3.71 15.16
CA CYS A 271 5.51 5.17 15.21
C CYS A 271 4.99 5.71 16.56
N PRO A 272 5.79 6.45 17.32
CA PRO A 272 5.35 7.11 18.54
C PRO A 272 4.23 8.14 18.26
N LEU A 273 3.29 8.30 19.21
CA LEU A 273 2.15 9.20 19.03
C LEU A 273 2.56 10.67 18.82
N ASP A 274 3.63 11.12 19.48
CA ASP A 274 4.17 12.47 19.35
C ASP A 274 4.84 12.69 17.99
N VAL A 275 5.52 11.69 17.44
CA VAL A 275 6.03 11.72 16.06
C VAL A 275 4.87 11.84 15.08
N GLY A 276 3.81 11.05 15.26
CA GLY A 276 2.60 11.14 14.44
C GLY A 276 1.98 12.54 14.48
N ARG A 277 1.90 13.19 15.64
CA ARG A 277 1.43 14.60 15.76
C ARG A 277 2.31 15.58 14.99
N ARG A 278 3.64 15.43 15.03
CA ARG A 278 4.55 16.30 14.27
C ARG A 278 4.42 16.10 12.77
N VAL A 279 4.24 14.85 12.31
CA VAL A 279 3.95 14.57 10.90
C VAL A 279 2.58 15.13 10.50
N GLN A 280 1.56 15.00 11.36
CA GLN A 280 0.20 15.52 11.11
C GLN A 280 0.18 17.05 10.98
N ALA A 281 1.07 17.75 11.67
CA ALA A 281 1.22 19.20 11.52
C ALA A 281 1.80 19.61 10.15
N ILE A 282 2.36 18.66 9.39
CA ILE A 282 2.91 18.87 8.04
C ILE A 282 1.93 18.41 6.97
N LYS A 283 1.38 17.20 7.13
CA LYS A 283 0.47 16.55 6.18
C LYS A 283 -0.53 15.63 6.89
N PRO A 284 -1.71 15.37 6.30
CA PRO A 284 -2.61 14.33 6.77
C PRO A 284 -1.89 13.01 7.01
N ILE A 285 -2.21 12.34 8.11
CA ILE A 285 -1.61 11.05 8.46
C ILE A 285 -2.61 9.90 8.32
N GLN A 286 -2.08 8.69 8.15
CA GLN A 286 -2.84 7.45 8.18
C GLN A 286 -2.19 6.44 9.12
N GLY A 287 -2.97 5.68 9.85
CA GLY A 287 -2.48 4.59 10.71
C GLY A 287 -2.97 4.76 12.14
N ALA A 288 -2.37 4.16 13.14
CA ALA A 288 -1.31 3.14 13.08
C ALA A 288 -1.62 2.07 14.12
N LEU A 289 -2.87 1.53 14.09
CA LEU A 289 -3.26 0.48 15.02
C LEU A 289 -2.45 -0.79 14.75
N ASP A 290 -1.94 -1.41 15.82
CA ASP A 290 -1.21 -2.68 15.72
C ASP A 290 -2.15 -3.81 15.27
N PRO A 291 -1.86 -4.51 14.16
CA PRO A 291 -2.65 -5.67 13.75
C PRO A 291 -2.64 -6.82 14.77
N LEU A 292 -1.60 -6.95 15.59
CA LEU A 292 -1.56 -7.94 16.68
C LEU A 292 -2.52 -7.56 17.80
N LEU A 293 -2.68 -6.28 18.08
CA LEU A 293 -3.66 -5.81 19.05
C LEU A 293 -5.09 -5.96 18.52
N LEU A 294 -5.31 -5.71 17.23
CA LEU A 294 -6.60 -6.02 16.59
C LEU A 294 -6.92 -7.51 16.70
N ARG A 295 -5.93 -8.39 16.54
CA ARG A 295 -6.06 -9.84 16.74
C ARG A 295 -6.39 -10.21 18.18
N ALA A 296 -5.79 -9.52 19.15
CA ALA A 296 -6.02 -9.77 20.57
C ALA A 296 -7.42 -9.33 21.03
N GLY A 297 -7.93 -8.21 20.56
CA GLY A 297 -9.25 -7.68 20.92
C GLY A 297 -9.39 -7.18 22.36
N GLY A 298 -10.64 -7.06 22.82
CA GLY A 298 -10.99 -6.73 24.21
C GLY A 298 -10.60 -5.32 24.65
N ASP A 299 -10.54 -5.10 25.98
CA ASP A 299 -10.29 -3.78 26.58
C ASP A 299 -8.95 -3.14 26.16
N ALA A 300 -7.94 -3.95 25.86
CA ALA A 300 -6.65 -3.43 25.40
C ALA A 300 -6.77 -2.78 24.02
N LEU A 301 -7.56 -3.37 23.15
CA LEU A 301 -7.88 -2.82 21.83
C LEU A 301 -8.64 -1.48 21.98
N ASP A 302 -9.68 -1.45 22.81
CA ASP A 302 -10.47 -0.24 23.06
C ASP A 302 -9.60 0.90 23.60
N ARG A 303 -8.78 0.64 24.62
CA ARG A 303 -7.87 1.64 25.18
C ARG A 303 -6.91 2.20 24.12
N ARG A 304 -6.40 1.36 23.21
CA ARG A 304 -5.48 1.83 22.16
C ARG A 304 -6.20 2.65 21.10
N VAL A 305 -7.41 2.26 20.73
CA VAL A 305 -8.25 3.07 19.83
C VAL A 305 -8.49 4.44 20.44
N ASP A 306 -8.87 4.52 21.72
CA ASP A 306 -9.08 5.79 22.44
C ASP A 306 -7.81 6.67 22.45
N GLN A 307 -6.65 6.09 22.73
CA GLN A 307 -5.36 6.79 22.69
C GLN A 307 -5.06 7.38 21.32
N LEU A 308 -5.37 6.65 20.23
CA LEU A 308 -5.19 7.15 18.88
C LEU A 308 -6.18 8.27 18.57
N MET A 309 -7.44 8.11 18.97
CA MET A 309 -8.49 9.15 18.81
C MET A 309 -8.11 10.42 19.57
N GLU A 310 -7.63 10.32 20.80
CA GLU A 310 -7.16 11.45 21.60
C GLU A 310 -5.92 12.12 20.97
N ALA A 311 -4.97 11.29 20.50
CA ALA A 311 -3.70 11.81 19.99
C ALA A 311 -3.86 12.52 18.64
N TRP A 312 -4.68 12.01 17.73
CA TRP A 312 -4.70 12.44 16.33
C TRP A 312 -6.08 12.89 15.81
N GLY A 313 -7.15 12.63 16.57
CA GLY A 313 -8.52 12.95 16.15
C GLY A 313 -8.83 14.44 15.97
N GLN A 314 -7.98 15.34 16.49
CA GLN A 314 -8.13 16.79 16.34
C GLN A 314 -7.42 17.36 15.11
N GLY A 315 -6.92 16.50 14.22
CA GLY A 315 -6.28 16.86 12.96
C GLY A 315 -6.68 15.94 11.81
N PRO A 316 -6.19 16.22 10.59
CA PRO A 316 -6.50 15.40 9.41
C PRO A 316 -5.88 14.01 9.53
N TRP A 317 -6.71 13.02 9.79
CA TRP A 317 -6.28 11.65 10.07
C TRP A 317 -7.21 10.62 9.43
N ILE A 318 -6.62 9.55 8.91
CA ILE A 318 -7.28 8.37 8.37
C ILE A 318 -6.98 7.20 9.31
N PHE A 319 -8.02 6.62 9.91
CA PHE A 319 -7.84 5.44 10.75
C PHE A 319 -7.47 4.23 9.89
N ASN A 320 -6.38 3.59 10.23
CA ASN A 320 -5.93 2.35 9.59
C ASN A 320 -5.03 1.56 10.56
N LEU A 321 -4.67 0.36 10.14
CA LEU A 321 -3.64 -0.42 10.83
C LEU A 321 -2.24 0.10 10.47
N GLY A 322 -1.26 -0.16 11.32
CA GLY A 322 0.15 0.12 11.05
C GLY A 322 0.81 -0.88 10.10
N HIS A 323 0.11 -1.96 9.72
CA HIS A 323 0.45 -2.94 8.69
C HIS A 323 -0.83 -3.63 8.21
N GLY A 324 -0.72 -4.63 7.32
CA GLY A 324 -1.90 -5.37 6.85
C GLY A 324 -2.55 -6.23 7.93
N ILE A 325 -3.89 -6.35 7.88
CA ILE A 325 -4.65 -7.23 8.77
C ILE A 325 -4.15 -8.67 8.67
N LEU A 326 -4.09 -9.36 9.80
CA LEU A 326 -3.62 -10.74 9.87
C LEU A 326 -4.72 -11.74 9.46
N PRO A 327 -4.36 -12.91 8.91
CA PRO A 327 -5.32 -13.87 8.38
C PRO A 327 -6.25 -14.52 9.43
N ASP A 328 -5.91 -14.42 10.69
CA ASP A 328 -6.59 -15.04 11.82
C ASP A 328 -7.24 -14.02 12.78
N VAL A 329 -7.40 -12.77 12.34
CA VAL A 329 -8.13 -11.76 13.10
C VAL A 329 -9.63 -12.12 13.13
N PRO A 330 -10.26 -12.17 14.34
CA PRO A 330 -11.69 -12.35 14.46
C PRO A 330 -12.45 -11.17 13.84
N ILE A 331 -13.52 -11.47 13.07
CA ILE A 331 -14.40 -10.46 12.46
C ILE A 331 -14.96 -9.52 13.52
N ALA A 332 -15.38 -10.05 14.68
CA ALA A 332 -15.91 -9.26 15.79
C ALA A 332 -14.95 -8.17 16.29
N HIS A 333 -13.63 -8.35 16.17
CA HIS A 333 -12.66 -7.34 16.59
C HIS A 333 -12.58 -6.18 15.57
N VAL A 334 -12.82 -6.45 14.29
CA VAL A 334 -12.98 -5.38 13.29
C VAL A 334 -14.22 -4.56 13.59
N GLU A 335 -15.34 -5.21 13.86
CA GLU A 335 -16.61 -4.57 14.26
C GLU A 335 -16.45 -3.76 15.56
N GLN A 336 -15.70 -4.29 16.55
CA GLN A 336 -15.36 -3.59 17.80
C GLN A 336 -14.67 -2.24 17.52
N VAL A 337 -13.67 -2.23 16.66
CA VAL A 337 -12.97 -0.99 16.28
C VAL A 337 -13.91 -0.04 15.57
N LEU A 338 -14.68 -0.49 14.57
CA LEU A 338 -15.59 0.36 13.81
C LEU A 338 -16.64 1.03 14.70
N LYS A 339 -17.22 0.28 15.63
CA LYS A 339 -18.13 0.80 16.63
C LYS A 339 -17.44 1.84 17.54
N ARG A 340 -16.21 1.57 17.98
CA ARG A 340 -15.46 2.45 18.89
C ARG A 340 -15.13 3.80 18.26
N ILE A 341 -14.81 3.84 16.97
CA ILE A 341 -14.54 5.09 16.25
C ILE A 341 -15.79 5.77 15.67
N GLY A 342 -16.99 5.22 15.92
CA GLY A 342 -18.24 5.78 15.42
C GLY A 342 -18.47 5.59 13.91
N ALA A 343 -17.93 4.53 13.33
CA ALA A 343 -18.10 4.21 11.91
C ALA A 343 -19.25 3.20 11.66
N GLN A 344 -19.84 2.65 12.73
CA GLN A 344 -21.04 1.79 12.75
C GLN A 344 -21.94 2.23 13.88
#